data_086f101bf97d07c085906ca2d4f437cb
#
_entry.id   086f101bf97d07c085906ca2d4f437cb
#
_cell.length_a   1.000
_cell.length_b   1.000
_cell.length_c   1.000
_cell.angle_alpha   90.00
_cell.angle_beta   90.00
_cell.angle_gamma   90.00
#
_symmetry.space_group_name_H-M   'P 1'
#
loop_
_entity.id
_entity.type
_entity.pdbx_description
1 polymer ?
#
loop_
_entity_poly.entity_id
_entity_poly.type
_entity_poly.pdbx_seq_one_letter_code
_entity_poly.pdbx_strand_id
1 'polypeptide(L)'
;ILVEEPVADALVEKIVQKASYLQCGDPSDPQTDVGTVIDEASAILFERRVKDAVSLGAKKLYGKQRNGALFPPTVVDHVPWDCELVMEETFGPAIPIIRVKNIDDAIRIANGTNFGLSSGVCTNRFDDITRFISELNHGTVNIWEVPGYRIEMSPFGGIKDSGLGYKEGVIEAMKSFTNLKTFSMPWM
;
A
#
# COMPACT_ATOMS: atom_id res chain seq x y z
N ILE A 1 5.28 4.23 -2.78
CA ILE A 1 6.05 3.53 -3.82
C ILE A 1 7.53 3.74 -3.53
N LEU A 2 8.28 2.65 -3.37
CA LEU A 2 9.74 2.69 -3.27
C LEU A 2 10.32 2.40 -4.67
N VAL A 3 11.22 3.25 -5.15
CA VAL A 3 11.80 3.11 -6.50
C VAL A 3 13.29 3.40 -6.49
N GLU A 4 14.07 2.55 -7.14
CA GLU A 4 15.50 2.80 -7.30
C GLU A 4 15.77 4.00 -8.21
N GLU A 5 16.72 4.84 -7.82
CA GLU A 5 17.05 6.11 -8.49
C GLU A 5 17.23 5.99 -10.02
N PRO A 6 17.89 4.96 -10.57
CA PRO A 6 18.12 4.87 -12.03
C PRO A 6 16.85 4.75 -12.88
N VAL A 7 15.74 4.28 -12.30
CA VAL A 7 14.47 4.08 -13.02
C VAL A 7 13.37 5.02 -12.53
N ALA A 8 13.66 5.84 -11.52
CA ALA A 8 12.68 6.66 -10.83
C ALA A 8 12.01 7.67 -11.78
N ASP A 9 12.77 8.43 -12.55
CA ASP A 9 12.21 9.46 -13.42
C ASP A 9 11.24 8.89 -14.45
N ALA A 10 11.60 7.77 -15.10
CA ALA A 10 10.76 7.12 -16.09
C ALA A 10 9.48 6.52 -15.47
N LEU A 11 9.55 6.00 -14.24
CA LEU A 11 8.39 5.50 -13.51
C LEU A 11 7.47 6.64 -13.10
N VAL A 12 8.03 7.70 -12.54
CA VAL A 12 7.30 8.88 -12.07
C VAL A 12 6.53 9.54 -13.21
N GLU A 13 7.15 9.73 -14.37
CA GLU A 13 6.49 10.26 -15.55
C GLU A 13 5.24 9.44 -15.94
N LYS A 14 5.38 8.11 -15.97
CA LYS A 14 4.26 7.19 -16.27
C LYS A 14 3.16 7.24 -15.21
N ILE A 15 3.51 7.37 -13.93
CA ILE A 15 2.53 7.48 -12.85
C ILE A 15 1.75 8.79 -12.99
N VAL A 16 2.43 9.91 -13.21
CA VAL A 16 1.80 11.22 -13.43
C VAL A 16 0.87 11.17 -14.63
N GLN A 17 1.33 10.59 -15.75
CA GLN A 17 0.52 10.44 -16.94
C GLN A 17 -0.75 9.61 -16.64
N LYS A 18 -0.62 8.45 -16.00
CA LYS A 18 -1.78 7.62 -15.65
C LYS A 18 -2.72 8.32 -14.68
N ALA A 19 -2.21 8.98 -13.65
CA ALA A 19 -3.02 9.74 -12.70
C ALA A 19 -3.81 10.88 -13.37
N SER A 20 -3.27 11.47 -14.44
CA SER A 20 -3.93 12.56 -15.16
C SER A 20 -5.15 12.13 -15.98
N TYR A 21 -5.25 10.85 -16.33
CA TYR A 21 -6.40 10.31 -17.07
C TYR A 21 -7.57 9.91 -16.15
N LEU A 22 -7.34 9.77 -14.85
CA LEU A 22 -8.38 9.37 -13.92
C LEU A 22 -9.43 10.47 -13.74
N GLN A 23 -10.67 10.11 -13.97
CA GLN A 23 -11.82 11.00 -13.80
C GLN A 23 -12.30 10.93 -12.35
N CYS A 24 -12.35 12.10 -11.71
CA CYS A 24 -12.83 12.23 -10.32
C CYS A 24 -14.22 12.82 -10.32
N GLY A 25 -15.16 12.22 -9.60
CA GLY A 25 -16.54 12.70 -9.60
C GLY A 25 -17.48 11.91 -8.70
N ASP A 26 -18.75 11.97 -9.04
CA ASP A 26 -19.80 11.23 -8.37
C ASP A 26 -19.63 9.72 -8.64
N PRO A 27 -19.55 8.86 -7.62
CA PRO A 27 -19.41 7.41 -7.81
C PRO A 27 -20.64 6.73 -8.45
N SER A 28 -21.78 7.41 -8.56
CA SER A 28 -22.94 6.93 -9.33
C SER A 28 -22.79 7.10 -10.86
N ASP A 29 -21.85 7.92 -11.29
CA ASP A 29 -21.51 8.08 -12.71
C ASP A 29 -20.54 6.97 -13.15
N PRO A 30 -20.91 6.13 -14.15
CA PRO A 30 -20.04 5.06 -14.64
C PRO A 30 -18.75 5.53 -15.30
N GLN A 31 -18.60 6.82 -15.55
CA GLN A 31 -17.35 7.41 -16.06
C GLN A 31 -16.39 7.84 -14.94
N THR A 32 -16.81 7.77 -13.68
CA THR A 32 -15.98 8.14 -12.53
C THR A 32 -15.03 7.00 -12.16
N ASP A 33 -13.73 7.26 -12.21
CA ASP A 33 -12.69 6.33 -11.74
C ASP A 33 -12.41 6.50 -10.25
N VAL A 34 -12.51 7.73 -9.73
CA VAL A 34 -12.18 8.07 -8.34
C VAL A 34 -13.31 8.89 -7.73
N GLY A 35 -14.00 8.30 -6.77
CA GLY A 35 -15.03 8.94 -5.97
C GLY A 35 -14.48 9.73 -4.77
N THR A 36 -15.36 10.03 -3.80
CA THR A 36 -14.98 10.69 -2.56
C THR A 36 -14.24 9.74 -1.61
N VAL A 37 -13.38 10.29 -0.76
CA VAL A 37 -12.94 9.60 0.45
C VAL A 37 -14.07 9.57 1.46
N ILE A 38 -13.87 8.90 2.61
CA ILE A 38 -14.95 8.62 3.57
C ILE A 38 -15.68 9.88 4.05
N ASP A 39 -14.94 10.96 4.29
CA ASP A 39 -15.49 12.26 4.69
C ASP A 39 -14.54 13.42 4.35
N GLU A 40 -15.03 14.65 4.57
CA GLU A 40 -14.24 15.84 4.31
C GLU A 40 -13.07 16.00 5.31
N ALA A 41 -13.23 15.56 6.55
CA ALA A 41 -12.15 15.63 7.56
C ALA A 41 -10.95 14.79 7.12
N SER A 42 -11.20 13.60 6.59
CA SER A 42 -10.16 12.75 5.99
C SER A 42 -9.48 13.40 4.79
N ALA A 43 -10.26 14.04 3.90
CA ALA A 43 -9.69 14.76 2.76
C ALA A 43 -8.81 15.94 3.19
N ILE A 44 -9.19 16.67 4.23
CA ILE A 44 -8.38 17.75 4.84
C ILE A 44 -7.09 17.18 5.43
N LEU A 45 -7.17 16.06 6.14
CA LEU A 45 -6.01 15.38 6.72
C LEU A 45 -5.02 14.97 5.62
N PHE A 46 -5.49 14.38 4.52
CA PHE A 46 -4.63 13.97 3.41
C PHE A 46 -3.97 15.16 2.73
N GLU A 47 -4.74 16.25 2.52
CA GLU A 47 -4.18 17.49 1.98
C GLU A 47 -3.08 18.06 2.89
N ARG A 48 -3.28 18.05 4.21
CA ARG A 48 -2.28 18.46 5.19
C ARG A 48 -1.02 17.61 5.08
N ARG A 49 -1.14 16.27 5.12
CA ARG A 49 0.00 15.35 5.01
C ARG A 49 0.82 15.58 3.73
N VAL A 50 0.14 15.85 2.61
CA VAL A 50 0.82 16.19 1.35
C VAL A 50 1.56 17.53 1.47
N LYS A 51 0.93 18.55 2.05
CA LYS A 51 1.57 19.85 2.28
C LYS A 51 2.77 19.75 3.21
N ASP A 52 2.65 18.97 4.26
CA ASP A 52 3.73 18.74 5.23
C ASP A 52 4.90 18.03 4.55
N ALA A 53 4.66 16.99 3.76
CA ALA A 53 5.71 16.32 2.98
C ALA A 53 6.42 17.29 2.01
N VAL A 54 5.67 18.17 1.34
CA VAL A 54 6.23 19.20 0.46
C VAL A 54 7.09 20.19 1.24
N SER A 55 6.68 20.60 2.44
CA SER A 55 7.48 21.47 3.31
C SER A 55 8.80 20.83 3.76
N LEU A 56 8.85 19.49 3.78
CA LEU A 56 10.05 18.71 4.09
C LEU A 56 10.91 18.41 2.84
N GLY A 57 10.55 18.97 1.67
CA GLY A 57 11.35 18.87 0.45
C GLY A 57 10.79 17.96 -0.64
N ALA A 58 9.65 17.30 -0.40
CA ALA A 58 8.97 16.53 -1.45
C ALA A 58 8.42 17.44 -2.56
N LYS A 59 8.20 16.87 -3.74
CA LYS A 59 7.72 17.59 -4.93
C LYS A 59 6.34 17.08 -5.32
N LYS A 60 5.31 17.91 -5.18
CA LYS A 60 3.99 17.59 -5.73
C LYS A 60 4.03 17.76 -7.25
N LEU A 61 3.91 16.67 -7.99
CA LEU A 61 3.99 16.64 -9.45
C LEU A 61 2.61 16.67 -10.13
N TYR A 62 1.61 16.09 -9.45
CA TYR A 62 0.22 16.07 -9.93
C TYR A 62 -0.74 16.14 -8.75
N GLY A 63 -1.95 16.62 -9.02
CA GLY A 63 -3.05 16.68 -8.04
C GLY A 63 -3.76 18.03 -8.11
N LYS A 64 -5.07 17.97 -8.39
CA LYS A 64 -5.95 19.14 -8.37
C LYS A 64 -6.31 19.55 -6.95
N GLN A 65 -6.97 20.67 -6.79
CA GLN A 65 -7.53 21.08 -5.51
C GLN A 65 -8.69 20.15 -5.12
N ARG A 66 -8.77 19.76 -3.84
CA ARG A 66 -9.90 19.01 -3.33
C ARG A 66 -11.19 19.83 -3.34
N ASN A 67 -12.31 19.15 -3.37
CA ASN A 67 -13.64 19.74 -3.23
C ASN A 67 -14.44 18.91 -2.21
N GLY A 68 -14.64 19.44 -1.00
CA GLY A 68 -15.25 18.68 0.08
C GLY A 68 -14.47 17.38 0.35
N ALA A 69 -15.16 16.25 0.35
CA ALA A 69 -14.58 14.91 0.50
C ALA A 69 -13.93 14.37 -0.78
N LEU A 70 -14.07 15.04 -1.93
CA LEU A 70 -13.43 14.63 -3.17
C LEU A 70 -11.95 15.07 -3.15
N PHE A 71 -11.06 14.12 -2.84
CA PHE A 71 -9.63 14.30 -2.87
C PHE A 71 -9.07 13.65 -4.14
N PRO A 72 -8.57 14.45 -5.13
CA PRO A 72 -8.13 13.88 -6.39
C PRO A 72 -6.80 13.15 -6.25
N PRO A 73 -6.48 12.20 -7.18
CA PRO A 73 -5.17 11.55 -7.24
C PRO A 73 -4.05 12.57 -7.18
N THR A 74 -3.15 12.37 -6.24
CA THR A 74 -2.06 13.30 -5.95
C THR A 74 -0.73 12.57 -5.94
N VAL A 75 0.15 12.90 -6.88
CA VAL A 75 1.49 12.30 -7.01
C VAL A 75 2.52 13.20 -6.36
N VAL A 76 3.28 12.66 -5.44
CA VAL A 76 4.32 13.38 -4.68
C VAL A 76 5.62 12.60 -4.78
N ASP A 77 6.66 13.21 -5.34
CA ASP A 77 7.99 12.60 -5.52
C ASP A 77 9.00 13.13 -4.49
N HIS A 78 10.11 12.44 -4.32
CA HIS A 78 11.15 12.73 -3.33
C HIS A 78 10.61 12.82 -1.90
N VAL A 79 9.64 11.99 -1.56
CA VAL A 79 9.01 12.02 -0.24
C VAL A 79 10.00 11.49 0.81
N PRO A 80 10.25 12.22 1.91
CA PRO A 80 11.00 11.70 3.04
C PRO A 80 10.31 10.47 3.61
N TRP A 81 11.06 9.38 3.80
CA TRP A 81 10.49 8.09 4.20
C TRP A 81 9.90 8.08 5.63
N ASP A 82 10.33 9.02 6.46
CA ASP A 82 9.93 9.16 7.87
C ASP A 82 8.87 10.25 8.10
N CYS A 83 8.31 10.85 7.05
CA CYS A 83 7.23 11.82 7.18
C CYS A 83 5.87 11.16 7.44
N GLU A 84 4.91 11.92 7.99
CA GLU A 84 3.58 11.41 8.35
C GLU A 84 2.84 10.79 7.14
N LEU A 85 3.02 11.33 5.93
CA LEU A 85 2.40 10.79 4.71
C LEU A 85 2.82 9.34 4.42
N VAL A 86 3.99 8.92 4.91
CA VAL A 86 4.54 7.56 4.74
C VAL A 86 4.29 6.69 5.96
N MET A 87 4.48 7.27 7.16
CA MET A 87 4.43 6.52 8.41
C MET A 87 3.01 6.21 8.87
N GLU A 88 2.04 7.04 8.47
CA GLU A 88 0.64 6.90 8.87
C GLU A 88 -0.24 6.44 7.70
N GLU A 89 -1.21 5.61 8.00
CA GLU A 89 -2.13 5.10 7.00
C GLU A 89 -2.99 6.21 6.38
N THR A 90 -2.98 6.30 5.04
CA THR A 90 -3.76 7.28 4.29
C THR A 90 -4.74 6.57 3.36
N PHE A 91 -6.00 6.45 3.78
CA PHE A 91 -7.07 5.87 2.97
C PHE A 91 -7.56 6.83 1.88
N GLY A 92 -6.67 7.22 0.99
CA GLY A 92 -6.97 8.16 -0.08
C GLY A 92 -5.98 8.07 -1.24
N PRO A 93 -6.28 8.71 -2.37
CA PRO A 93 -5.50 8.59 -3.59
C PRO A 93 -4.24 9.48 -3.57
N ALA A 94 -3.51 9.48 -2.48
CA ALA A 94 -2.17 10.07 -2.38
C ALA A 94 -1.13 9.01 -2.76
N ILE A 95 -0.22 9.36 -3.66
CA ILE A 95 0.80 8.47 -4.22
C ILE A 95 2.17 9.03 -3.85
N PRO A 96 2.70 8.73 -2.64
CA PRO A 96 4.04 9.11 -2.25
C PRO A 96 5.08 8.22 -2.95
N ILE A 97 6.09 8.84 -3.54
CA ILE A 97 7.21 8.17 -4.19
C ILE A 97 8.48 8.48 -3.40
N ILE A 98 9.12 7.43 -2.94
CA ILE A 98 10.35 7.47 -2.17
C ILE A 98 11.46 6.88 -3.03
N ARG A 99 12.50 7.64 -3.27
CA ARG A 99 13.65 7.18 -4.02
C ARG A 99 14.61 6.45 -3.11
N VAL A 100 15.06 5.27 -3.52
CA VAL A 100 15.97 4.42 -2.76
C VAL A 100 17.25 4.18 -3.55
N LYS A 101 18.34 3.91 -2.83
CA LYS A 101 19.67 3.70 -3.45
C LYS A 101 19.83 2.27 -4.00
N ASN A 102 19.24 1.32 -3.31
CA ASN A 102 19.37 -0.11 -3.61
C ASN A 102 18.32 -0.93 -2.84
N ILE A 103 18.33 -2.24 -3.04
CA ILE A 103 17.42 -3.18 -2.39
C ILE A 103 17.48 -3.14 -0.85
N ASP A 104 18.67 -2.95 -0.26
CA ASP A 104 18.81 -2.90 1.21
C ASP A 104 18.03 -1.72 1.78
N ASP A 105 18.12 -0.57 1.12
CA ASP A 105 17.41 0.64 1.49
C ASP A 105 15.89 0.46 1.29
N ALA A 106 15.48 -0.19 0.20
CA ALA A 106 14.07 -0.50 -0.05
C ALA A 106 13.48 -1.42 1.04
N ILE A 107 14.14 -2.51 1.39
CA ILE A 107 13.71 -3.44 2.43
C ILE A 107 13.66 -2.74 3.80
N ARG A 108 14.69 -1.98 4.13
CA ARG A 108 14.76 -1.22 5.39
C ARG A 108 13.58 -0.26 5.52
N ILE A 109 13.28 0.53 4.49
CA ILE A 109 12.19 1.50 4.50
C ILE A 109 10.83 0.79 4.53
N ALA A 110 10.62 -0.24 3.71
CA ALA A 110 9.38 -0.99 3.69
C ALA A 110 9.05 -1.64 5.04
N ASN A 111 10.08 -2.12 5.74
CA ASN A 111 9.93 -2.69 7.08
C ASN A 111 9.82 -1.63 8.19
N GLY A 112 10.12 -0.37 7.90
CA GLY A 112 10.22 0.72 8.88
C GLY A 112 8.89 1.26 9.38
N THR A 113 7.76 0.86 8.81
CA THR A 113 6.42 1.27 9.26
C THR A 113 5.83 0.25 10.24
N ASN A 114 4.81 0.69 10.99
CA ASN A 114 4.04 -0.20 11.87
C ASN A 114 3.07 -1.11 11.11
N PHE A 115 3.04 -1.04 9.79
CA PHE A 115 2.13 -1.81 8.95
C PHE A 115 2.84 -2.97 8.25
N GLY A 116 2.09 -4.05 7.98
CA GLY A 116 2.63 -5.24 7.33
C GLY A 116 1.51 -6.12 6.75
N LEU A 117 0.65 -5.54 5.88
CA LEU A 117 -0.41 -6.32 5.25
C LEU A 117 0.13 -7.02 4.00
N SER A 118 0.46 -6.27 2.97
CA SER A 118 0.81 -6.81 1.67
C SER A 118 1.74 -5.87 0.91
N SER A 119 2.62 -6.45 0.10
CA SER A 119 3.54 -5.72 -0.77
C SER A 119 3.52 -6.27 -2.20
N GLY A 120 3.86 -5.41 -3.15
CA GLY A 120 4.11 -5.76 -4.53
C GLY A 120 5.54 -5.40 -4.91
N VAL A 121 6.25 -6.29 -5.59
CA VAL A 121 7.66 -6.14 -5.97
C VAL A 121 7.82 -6.38 -7.46
N CYS A 122 8.46 -5.45 -8.15
CA CYS A 122 8.77 -5.52 -9.57
C CYS A 122 10.27 -5.66 -9.78
N THR A 123 10.76 -6.87 -9.98
CA THR A 123 12.15 -7.18 -10.34
C THR A 123 12.24 -8.50 -11.10
N ASN A 124 13.19 -8.60 -12.03
CA ASN A 124 13.50 -9.82 -12.78
C ASN A 124 14.69 -10.60 -12.18
N ARG A 125 15.34 -10.03 -11.19
CA ARG A 125 16.51 -10.67 -10.57
C ARG A 125 16.06 -11.66 -9.51
N PHE A 126 16.37 -12.92 -9.71
CA PHE A 126 15.98 -13.99 -8.80
C PHE A 126 16.54 -13.80 -7.38
N ASP A 127 17.75 -13.30 -7.26
CA ASP A 127 18.36 -13.02 -5.96
C ASP A 127 17.59 -11.95 -5.18
N ASP A 128 17.17 -10.88 -5.88
CA ASP A 128 16.35 -9.82 -5.26
C ASP A 128 14.97 -10.35 -4.87
N ILE A 129 14.33 -11.17 -5.74
CA ILE A 129 13.05 -11.81 -5.42
C ILE A 129 13.15 -12.61 -4.12
N THR A 130 14.19 -13.45 -4.02
CA THR A 130 14.42 -14.30 -2.84
C THR A 130 14.60 -13.45 -1.58
N ARG A 131 15.34 -12.36 -1.67
CA ARG A 131 15.54 -11.44 -0.57
C ARG A 131 14.24 -10.73 -0.16
N PHE A 132 13.47 -10.20 -1.10
CA PHE A 132 12.19 -9.56 -0.78
C PHE A 132 11.22 -10.54 -0.10
N ILE A 133 11.13 -11.77 -0.57
CA ILE A 133 10.27 -12.79 0.04
C ILE A 133 10.71 -13.11 1.48
N SER A 134 12.01 -13.20 1.74
CA SER A 134 12.54 -13.60 3.04
C SER A 134 12.68 -12.46 4.04
N GLU A 135 12.92 -11.23 3.57
CA GLU A 135 13.29 -10.11 4.43
C GLU A 135 12.16 -9.09 4.64
N LEU A 136 11.14 -9.04 3.76
CA LEU A 136 9.98 -8.17 3.98
C LEU A 136 9.10 -8.71 5.11
N ASN A 137 8.88 -7.87 6.10
CA ASN A 137 8.01 -8.20 7.24
C ASN A 137 6.55 -7.82 6.95
N HIS A 138 5.96 -8.50 5.95
CA HIS A 138 4.58 -8.34 5.49
C HIS A 138 3.89 -9.68 5.41
N GLY A 139 2.57 -9.68 5.56
CA GLY A 139 1.76 -10.90 5.46
C GLY A 139 1.79 -11.53 4.06
N THR A 140 1.88 -10.71 3.02
CA THR A 140 1.96 -11.18 1.64
C THR A 140 3.01 -10.39 0.86
N VAL A 141 3.80 -11.08 0.02
CA VAL A 141 4.74 -10.48 -0.92
C VAL A 141 4.41 -10.99 -2.31
N ASN A 142 3.91 -10.11 -3.16
CA ASN A 142 3.53 -10.41 -4.54
C ASN A 142 4.65 -9.99 -5.50
N ILE A 143 5.04 -10.86 -6.41
CA ILE A 143 6.07 -10.57 -7.40
C ILE A 143 5.39 -10.30 -8.75
N TRP A 144 5.69 -9.15 -9.36
CA TRP A 144 5.06 -8.63 -10.59
C TRP A 144 3.53 -8.47 -10.49
N GLU A 145 3.04 -8.31 -9.25
CA GLU A 145 1.64 -8.06 -8.98
C GLU A 145 1.46 -6.91 -7.98
N VAL A 146 0.26 -6.36 -7.95
CA VAL A 146 -0.10 -5.29 -7.01
C VAL A 146 -0.21 -5.85 -5.58
N PRO A 147 -0.03 -5.01 -4.54
CA PRO A 147 -0.22 -5.43 -3.15
C PRO A 147 -1.61 -6.03 -2.87
N GLY A 148 -2.63 -5.60 -3.60
CA GLY A 148 -4.01 -6.10 -3.44
C GLY A 148 -4.31 -7.45 -4.13
N TYR A 149 -3.35 -8.04 -4.86
CA TYR A 149 -3.57 -9.34 -5.48
C TYR A 149 -3.67 -10.44 -4.44
N ARG A 150 -4.72 -11.24 -4.54
CA ARG A 150 -4.92 -12.45 -3.74
C ARG A 150 -5.84 -13.43 -4.45
N ILE A 151 -5.81 -14.68 -4.03
CA ILE A 151 -6.77 -15.71 -4.39
C ILE A 151 -7.41 -16.30 -3.14
N GLU A 152 -8.65 -16.78 -3.23
CA GLU A 152 -9.44 -17.23 -2.08
C GLU A 152 -8.79 -18.40 -1.31
N MET A 153 -8.00 -19.21 -2.00
CA MET A 153 -7.33 -20.38 -1.42
C MET A 153 -6.07 -20.02 -0.62
N SER A 154 -5.47 -18.86 -0.89
CA SER A 154 -4.25 -18.45 -0.20
C SER A 154 -4.56 -17.85 1.17
N PRO A 155 -3.81 -18.21 2.20
CA PRO A 155 -3.87 -17.51 3.48
C PRO A 155 -3.61 -16.02 3.29
N PHE A 156 -4.46 -15.19 3.88
CA PHE A 156 -4.32 -13.74 3.85
C PHE A 156 -4.56 -13.13 5.22
N GLY A 157 -3.73 -12.18 5.58
CA GLY A 157 -3.84 -11.45 6.84
C GLY A 157 -2.65 -10.54 7.09
N GLY A 158 -2.88 -9.49 7.85
CA GLY A 158 -1.86 -8.53 8.25
C GLY A 158 -1.10 -8.95 9.49
N ILE A 159 0.15 -8.56 9.55
CA ILE A 159 1.00 -8.60 10.74
C ILE A 159 1.25 -7.17 11.24
N LYS A 160 1.93 -7.00 12.34
CA LYS A 160 2.09 -5.71 13.02
C LYS A 160 0.69 -5.09 13.28
N ASP A 161 0.53 -3.78 13.07
CA ASP A 161 -0.74 -3.08 13.27
C ASP A 161 -1.77 -3.33 12.14
N SER A 162 -1.36 -4.01 11.06
CA SER A 162 -2.26 -4.36 9.96
C SER A 162 -3.21 -5.53 10.25
N GLY A 163 -3.03 -6.27 11.35
CA GLY A 163 -3.96 -7.33 11.71
C GLY A 163 -3.42 -8.32 12.75
N LEU A 164 -4.21 -9.34 13.00
CA LEU A 164 -3.94 -10.40 14.00
C LEU A 164 -3.44 -11.70 13.34
N GLY A 165 -2.78 -11.61 12.22
CA GLY A 165 -2.29 -12.76 11.46
C GLY A 165 -3.27 -13.28 10.41
N TYR A 166 -3.00 -14.46 9.87
CA TYR A 166 -3.78 -15.05 8.78
C TYR A 166 -5.15 -15.50 9.26
N LYS A 167 -6.22 -14.92 8.70
CA LYS A 167 -7.62 -15.22 9.03
C LYS A 167 -8.50 -15.44 7.82
N GLU A 168 -7.99 -15.19 6.65
CA GLU A 168 -8.66 -15.43 5.37
C GLU A 168 -7.96 -16.56 4.60
N GLY A 169 -8.57 -17.01 3.50
CA GLY A 169 -8.24 -18.27 2.86
C GLY A 169 -9.08 -19.41 3.47
N VAL A 170 -9.53 -20.35 2.64
CA VAL A 170 -10.55 -21.34 3.05
C VAL A 170 -10.19 -22.04 4.35
N ILE A 171 -8.97 -22.60 4.45
CA ILE A 171 -8.55 -23.39 5.62
C ILE A 171 -8.39 -22.49 6.86
N GLU A 172 -7.73 -21.35 6.72
CA GLU A 172 -7.45 -20.46 7.85
C GLU A 172 -8.73 -19.76 8.33
N ALA A 173 -9.65 -19.42 7.43
CA ALA A 173 -10.97 -18.92 7.79
C ALA A 173 -11.76 -19.96 8.59
N MET A 174 -11.80 -21.21 8.13
CA MET A 174 -12.47 -22.29 8.87
C MET A 174 -11.88 -22.46 10.27
N LYS A 175 -10.55 -22.46 10.43
CA LYS A 175 -9.89 -22.51 11.75
C LYS A 175 -10.29 -21.33 12.64
N SER A 176 -10.36 -20.12 12.09
CA SER A 176 -10.66 -18.91 12.86
C SER A 176 -12.13 -18.81 13.30
N PHE A 177 -13.06 -19.47 12.59
CA PHE A 177 -14.49 -19.52 12.92
C PHE A 177 -14.90 -20.74 13.75
N THR A 178 -13.97 -21.63 14.11
CA THR A 178 -14.25 -22.85 14.86
C THR A 178 -13.40 -22.95 16.12
N ASN A 179 -13.91 -23.68 17.12
CA ASN A 179 -13.14 -24.02 18.31
C ASN A 179 -12.65 -25.47 18.20
N LEU A 180 -11.38 -25.67 18.50
CA LEU A 180 -10.82 -27.01 18.60
C LEU A 180 -11.40 -27.72 19.83
N LYS A 181 -11.91 -28.95 19.64
CA LYS A 181 -12.37 -29.83 20.73
C LYS A 181 -11.68 -31.17 20.60
N THR A 182 -10.99 -31.56 21.64
CA THR A 182 -10.37 -32.91 21.77
C THR A 182 -11.28 -33.82 22.58
N PHE A 183 -11.28 -35.11 22.23
CA PHE A 183 -11.95 -36.14 23.01
C PHE A 183 -11.08 -37.40 23.04
N SER A 184 -11.27 -38.23 24.07
CA SER A 184 -10.73 -39.58 24.10
C SER A 184 -11.83 -40.55 24.54
N MET A 185 -11.88 -41.70 23.90
CA MET A 185 -12.74 -42.82 24.31
C MET A 185 -11.91 -44.06 24.51
N PRO A 186 -12.02 -44.71 25.67
CA PRO A 186 -11.43 -46.03 25.82
C PRO A 186 -12.19 -47.03 24.94
N TRP A 187 -11.45 -47.85 24.21
CA TRP A 187 -12.05 -48.96 23.49
C TRP A 187 -12.54 -50.00 24.51
N MET A 188 -13.82 -50.32 24.44
CA MET A 188 -14.40 -51.44 25.21
C MET A 188 -14.18 -52.74 24.46
#